data_021e1c61b060c0df5ed88d4a2218cc7e
#
_entry.id   021e1c61b060c0df5ed88d4a2218cc7e
#
_cell.length_a   1.000
_cell.length_b   1.000
_cell.length_c   1.000
_cell.angle_alpha   90.00
_cell.angle_beta   90.00
_cell.angle_gamma   90.00
#
_symmetry.space_group_name_H-M   'P 1'
#
loop_
_entity.id
_entity.type
_entity.pdbx_description
1 polymer ?
#
loop_
_entity_poly.entity_id
_entity_poly.type
_entity_poly.pdbx_seq_one_letter_code
_entity_poly.pdbx_strand_id
1 'polypeptide(L)'
;MGPVATASSSNPVDAGSPGWLTPIAELLTAADAELATAYPESRDEPQPIHTVYVSAALADVELPGQWGASALALTARHEPSLAALDTQGVLPRVKERLAADPIQDLRLDFEDGYGWREDSTEDTDARKAGRTLRALSIAANPPAVLGIRACAPWSWYWTARREYHEAS
;
A
#
# COMPACT_ATOMS: atom_id res chain seq x y z
N MET A 1 2.07 27.86 -10.20
CA MET A 1 2.66 26.55 -10.47
C MET A 1 2.48 26.28 -11.95
N GLY A 2 3.57 26.36 -12.73
CA GLY A 2 3.54 26.16 -14.18
C GLY A 2 3.51 24.67 -14.52
N PRO A 3 3.02 24.28 -15.70
CA PRO A 3 2.96 22.89 -16.10
C PRO A 3 4.36 22.31 -16.25
N VAL A 4 4.60 21.17 -15.59
CA VAL A 4 5.80 20.36 -15.79
C VAL A 4 5.69 19.75 -17.20
N ALA A 5 6.61 20.09 -18.08
CA ALA A 5 6.68 19.53 -19.41
C ALA A 5 6.99 18.04 -19.30
N THR A 6 6.07 17.21 -19.77
CA THR A 6 6.27 15.78 -19.96
C THR A 6 7.30 15.60 -21.07
N ALA A 7 8.52 15.21 -20.70
CA ALA A 7 9.53 14.78 -21.64
C ALA A 7 9.09 13.43 -22.22
N SER A 8 8.55 13.43 -23.41
CA SER A 8 8.38 12.25 -24.25
C SER A 8 9.79 11.74 -24.58
N SER A 9 10.26 10.72 -23.88
CA SER A 9 11.50 10.03 -24.24
C SER A 9 11.20 9.04 -25.37
N SER A 10 11.09 9.56 -26.60
CA SER A 10 11.30 8.75 -27.78
C SER A 10 12.78 8.43 -27.84
N ASN A 11 13.18 7.21 -27.48
CA ASN A 11 14.52 6.70 -27.68
C ASN A 11 14.66 6.38 -29.18
N PRO A 12 15.28 7.25 -30.02
CA PRO A 12 15.50 6.90 -31.40
C PRO A 12 16.52 5.75 -31.42
N VAL A 13 16.21 4.66 -32.08
CA VAL A 13 17.20 3.63 -32.43
C VAL A 13 18.34 4.37 -33.15
N ASP A 14 19.50 4.43 -32.52
CA ASP A 14 20.62 5.19 -32.99
C ASP A 14 21.00 4.74 -34.42
N ALA A 15 21.33 5.67 -35.33
CA ALA A 15 21.59 5.40 -36.74
C ALA A 15 22.74 4.41 -37.02
N GLY A 16 23.40 3.91 -35.95
CA GLY A 16 24.41 2.86 -35.95
C GLY A 16 23.96 1.49 -35.47
N SER A 17 22.70 1.31 -35.10
CA SER A 17 22.17 0.04 -34.58
C SER A 17 22.11 -1.03 -35.68
N PRO A 18 22.53 -2.28 -35.39
CA PRO A 18 22.41 -3.39 -36.36
C PRO A 18 20.98 -3.58 -36.85
N GLY A 19 20.79 -3.78 -38.16
CA GLY A 19 19.44 -3.85 -38.77
C GLY A 19 18.52 -4.94 -38.21
N TRP A 20 19.07 -5.96 -37.52
CA TRP A 20 18.27 -6.97 -36.82
C TRP A 20 17.57 -6.44 -35.58
N LEU A 21 17.98 -5.31 -35.02
CA LEU A 21 17.33 -4.68 -33.87
C LEU A 21 16.03 -3.95 -34.23
N THR A 22 15.89 -3.53 -35.48
CA THR A 22 14.72 -2.75 -35.93
C THR A 22 13.38 -3.47 -35.69
N PRO A 23 13.21 -4.76 -36.05
CA PRO A 23 11.96 -5.46 -35.79
C PRO A 23 11.68 -5.65 -34.28
N ILE A 24 12.73 -5.76 -33.47
CA ILE A 24 12.59 -5.88 -32.00
C ILE A 24 12.17 -4.52 -31.43
N ALA A 25 12.78 -3.44 -31.88
CA ALA A 25 12.44 -2.09 -31.44
C ALA A 25 10.98 -1.73 -31.80
N GLU A 26 10.51 -2.11 -32.97
CA GLU A 26 9.11 -1.93 -33.39
C GLU A 26 8.14 -2.71 -32.48
N LEU A 27 8.44 -3.99 -32.18
CA LEU A 27 7.66 -4.81 -31.25
C LEU A 27 7.64 -4.21 -29.85
N LEU A 28 8.77 -3.76 -29.34
CA LEU A 28 8.86 -3.11 -28.02
C LEU A 28 8.08 -1.79 -27.99
N THR A 29 8.17 -0.99 -29.03
CA THR A 29 7.41 0.28 -29.14
C THR A 29 5.90 0.02 -29.10
N ALA A 30 5.42 -1.01 -29.79
CA ALA A 30 4.01 -1.40 -29.75
C ALA A 30 3.59 -1.88 -28.34
N ALA A 31 4.39 -2.72 -27.71
CA ALA A 31 4.15 -3.21 -26.35
C ALA A 31 4.16 -2.06 -25.33
N ASP A 32 5.09 -1.12 -25.43
CA ASP A 32 5.16 0.05 -24.57
C ASP A 32 3.95 0.96 -24.74
N ALA A 33 3.45 1.13 -25.95
CA ALA A 33 2.22 1.89 -26.22
C ALA A 33 0.97 1.23 -25.62
N GLU A 34 0.88 -0.10 -25.69
CA GLU A 34 -0.19 -0.85 -25.02
C GLU A 34 -0.09 -0.74 -23.49
N LEU A 35 1.11 -0.86 -22.94
CA LEU A 35 1.36 -0.70 -21.50
C LEU A 35 1.03 0.70 -21.02
N ALA A 36 1.45 1.74 -21.73
CA ALA A 36 1.14 3.13 -21.39
C ALA A 36 -0.38 3.42 -21.40
N THR A 37 -1.12 2.72 -22.26
CA THR A 37 -2.58 2.85 -22.33
C THR A 37 -3.26 2.08 -21.19
N ALA A 38 -2.81 0.84 -20.92
CA ALA A 38 -3.40 -0.03 -19.89
C ALA A 38 -2.97 0.38 -18.47
N TYR A 39 -1.77 0.91 -18.33
CA TYR A 39 -1.15 1.29 -17.05
C TYR A 39 -0.55 2.69 -17.13
N PRO A 40 -1.40 3.74 -17.16
CA PRO A 40 -0.91 5.12 -17.21
C PRO A 40 -0.06 5.43 -15.97
N GLU A 41 1.08 6.11 -16.17
CA GLU A 41 2.05 6.45 -15.11
C GLU A 41 1.46 7.35 -14.02
N SER A 42 0.49 8.19 -14.36
CA SER A 42 -0.19 9.07 -13.43
C SER A 42 -1.70 8.78 -13.41
N ARG A 43 -2.26 8.67 -12.22
CA ARG A 43 -3.70 8.72 -12.00
C ARG A 43 -4.03 10.10 -11.45
N ASP A 44 -5.15 10.67 -11.88
CA ASP A 44 -5.67 11.95 -11.33
C ASP A 44 -6.12 11.80 -9.87
N GLU A 45 -6.21 10.56 -9.38
CA GLU A 45 -6.58 10.26 -8.00
C GLU A 45 -5.38 10.44 -7.04
N PRO A 46 -5.62 11.03 -5.85
CA PRO A 46 -4.59 11.13 -4.82
C PRO A 46 -4.04 9.75 -4.44
N GLN A 47 -2.73 9.58 -4.50
CA GLN A 47 -2.07 8.36 -4.06
C GLN A 47 -1.81 8.41 -2.56
N PRO A 48 -2.02 7.30 -1.82
CA PRO A 48 -1.63 7.21 -0.42
C PRO A 48 -0.12 7.45 -0.26
N ILE A 49 0.26 8.23 0.74
CA ILE A 49 1.68 8.48 1.05
C ILE A 49 2.29 7.39 1.94
N HIS A 50 1.47 6.53 2.52
CA HIS A 50 1.90 5.40 3.33
C HIS A 50 0.88 4.28 3.28
N THR A 51 1.36 3.06 3.46
CA THR A 51 0.57 1.84 3.62
C THR A 51 0.82 1.24 4.99
N VAL A 52 -0.24 0.90 5.70
CA VAL A 52 -0.18 0.28 7.02
C VAL A 52 -0.65 -1.17 6.90
N TYR A 53 0.19 -2.10 7.33
CA TYR A 53 -0.14 -3.52 7.43
C TYR A 53 -0.48 -3.87 8.87
N VAL A 54 -1.63 -4.50 9.07
CA VAL A 54 -2.12 -4.94 10.39
C VAL A 54 -2.49 -6.41 10.29
N SER A 55 -2.04 -7.22 11.24
CA SER A 55 -2.42 -8.62 11.31
C SER A 55 -3.94 -8.78 11.23
N ALA A 56 -4.42 -9.67 10.39
CA ALA A 56 -5.86 -9.93 10.20
C ALA A 56 -6.55 -10.38 11.50
N ALA A 57 -5.83 -11.01 12.42
CA ALA A 57 -6.33 -11.34 13.75
C ALA A 57 -6.75 -10.10 14.57
N LEU A 58 -6.12 -8.95 14.30
CA LEU A 58 -6.37 -7.66 14.97
C LEU A 58 -7.36 -6.77 14.21
N ALA A 59 -7.98 -7.29 13.13
CA ALA A 59 -8.92 -6.51 12.33
C ALA A 59 -10.06 -5.94 13.20
N ASP A 60 -10.18 -4.61 13.21
CA ASP A 60 -11.20 -3.88 13.97
C ASP A 60 -11.57 -2.59 13.25
N VAL A 61 -12.84 -2.20 13.30
CA VAL A 61 -13.35 -0.96 12.70
C VAL A 61 -12.85 0.30 13.41
N GLU A 62 -12.54 0.20 14.71
CA GLU A 62 -12.04 1.30 15.52
C GLU A 62 -10.52 1.56 15.34
N LEU A 63 -9.81 0.63 14.69
CA LEU A 63 -8.35 0.65 14.58
C LEU A 63 -7.78 1.95 14.01
N PRO A 64 -8.31 2.52 12.90
CA PRO A 64 -7.77 3.78 12.38
C PRO A 64 -7.90 4.92 13.40
N GLY A 65 -9.05 5.04 14.06
CA GLY A 65 -9.29 6.06 15.08
C GLY A 65 -8.38 5.90 16.31
N GLN A 66 -8.21 4.67 16.79
CA GLN A 66 -7.33 4.37 17.93
C GLN A 66 -5.88 4.71 17.62
N TRP A 67 -5.40 4.41 16.42
CA TRP A 67 -4.03 4.72 16.01
C TRP A 67 -3.83 6.22 15.81
N GLY A 68 -4.82 6.92 15.25
CA GLY A 68 -4.81 8.38 15.14
C GLY A 68 -4.71 9.05 16.50
N ALA A 69 -5.56 8.65 17.45
CA ALA A 69 -5.54 9.16 18.82
C ALA A 69 -4.21 8.89 19.52
N SER A 70 -3.66 7.68 19.35
CA SER A 70 -2.35 7.32 19.92
C SER A 70 -1.22 8.15 19.33
N ALA A 71 -1.23 8.37 18.01
CA ALA A 71 -0.24 9.19 17.32
C ALA A 71 -0.33 10.67 17.75
N LEU A 72 -1.53 11.21 17.92
CA LEU A 72 -1.74 12.56 18.47
C LEU A 72 -1.20 12.70 19.90
N ALA A 73 -1.46 11.72 20.75
CA ALA A 73 -0.93 11.69 22.11
C ALA A 73 0.61 11.67 22.14
N LEU A 74 1.22 10.86 21.26
CA LEU A 74 2.68 10.83 21.10
C LEU A 74 3.21 12.16 20.55
N THR A 75 2.53 12.76 19.58
CA THR A 75 2.91 14.06 19.01
C THR A 75 2.89 15.14 20.09
N ALA A 76 1.85 15.17 20.94
CA ALA A 76 1.75 16.13 22.05
C ALA A 76 2.87 15.92 23.09
N ARG A 77 3.20 14.67 23.41
CA ARG A 77 4.28 14.34 24.35
C ARG A 77 5.66 14.80 23.87
N HIS A 78 5.90 14.75 22.57
CA HIS A 78 7.19 15.04 21.95
C HIS A 78 7.17 16.34 21.14
N GLU A 79 6.20 17.22 21.37
CA GLU A 79 6.02 18.44 20.60
C GLU A 79 7.25 19.34 20.51
N PRO A 80 8.02 19.60 21.60
CA PRO A 80 9.23 20.43 21.49
C PRO A 80 10.28 19.85 20.53
N SER A 81 10.48 18.54 20.55
CA SER A 81 11.42 17.85 19.66
C SER A 81 10.94 17.87 18.22
N LEU A 82 9.64 17.64 17.99
CA LEU A 82 9.04 17.67 16.66
C LEU A 82 9.04 19.09 16.08
N ALA A 83 8.74 20.11 16.89
CA ALA A 83 8.81 21.51 16.48
C ALA A 83 10.22 21.95 16.10
N ALA A 84 11.25 21.44 16.80
CA ALA A 84 12.65 21.70 16.43
C ALA A 84 13.08 21.09 15.08
N LEU A 85 12.42 19.99 14.67
CA LEU A 85 12.63 19.35 13.36
C LEU A 85 11.77 19.95 12.26
N ASP A 86 10.69 20.63 12.61
CA ASP A 86 9.72 21.19 11.66
C ASP A 86 10.20 22.55 11.09
N THR A 87 11.18 22.51 10.22
CA THR A 87 11.73 23.70 9.55
C THR A 87 10.75 24.37 8.56
N GLN A 88 9.66 23.69 8.19
CA GLN A 88 8.68 24.16 7.21
C GLN A 88 7.31 24.51 7.82
N GLY A 89 7.13 24.32 9.11
CA GLY A 89 5.86 24.61 9.80
C GLY A 89 4.72 23.66 9.41
N VAL A 90 5.02 22.40 9.11
CA VAL A 90 4.02 21.39 8.67
C VAL A 90 3.35 20.64 9.81
N LEU A 91 3.87 20.76 11.04
CA LEU A 91 3.37 20.02 12.21
C LEU A 91 1.87 20.22 12.48
N PRO A 92 1.28 21.43 12.34
CA PRO A 92 -0.16 21.60 12.46
C PRO A 92 -0.96 20.75 11.48
N ARG A 93 -0.54 20.69 10.20
CA ARG A 93 -1.18 19.89 9.17
C ARG A 93 -1.05 18.39 9.45
N VAL A 94 0.08 17.96 10.03
CA VAL A 94 0.25 16.55 10.47
C VAL A 94 -0.75 16.22 11.57
N LYS A 95 -0.93 17.09 12.57
CA LYS A 95 -1.92 16.89 13.63
C LYS A 95 -3.36 16.84 13.09
N GLU A 96 -3.72 17.73 12.17
CA GLU A 96 -5.02 17.70 11.49
C GLU A 96 -5.24 16.39 10.76
N ARG A 97 -4.22 15.90 10.04
CA ARG A 97 -4.27 14.63 9.31
C ARG A 97 -4.45 13.45 10.25
N LEU A 98 -3.68 13.39 11.33
CA LEU A 98 -3.80 12.34 12.34
C LEU A 98 -5.17 12.30 13.02
N ALA A 99 -5.85 13.45 13.13
CA ALA A 99 -7.19 13.52 13.68
C ALA A 99 -8.28 13.08 12.70
N ALA A 100 -8.13 13.39 11.42
CA ALA A 100 -9.18 13.19 10.41
C ALA A 100 -9.01 11.92 9.59
N ASP A 101 -7.77 11.60 9.17
CA ASP A 101 -7.45 10.52 8.23
C ASP A 101 -6.05 9.96 8.56
N PRO A 102 -5.92 9.27 9.70
CA PRO A 102 -4.63 8.81 10.21
C PRO A 102 -4.00 7.69 9.36
N ILE A 103 -4.82 6.90 8.67
CA ILE A 103 -4.38 5.78 7.83
C ILE A 103 -5.00 5.94 6.44
N GLN A 104 -4.17 6.13 5.43
CA GLN A 104 -4.62 6.33 4.04
C GLN A 104 -4.78 5.03 3.27
N ASP A 105 -3.89 4.07 3.48
CA ASP A 105 -3.96 2.73 2.90
C ASP A 105 -3.81 1.70 4.02
N LEU A 106 -4.89 0.97 4.30
CA LEU A 106 -4.93 -0.09 5.31
C LEU A 106 -4.98 -1.45 4.63
N ARG A 107 -4.02 -2.30 4.97
CA ARG A 107 -3.94 -3.69 4.53
C ARG A 107 -4.07 -4.64 5.71
N LEU A 108 -5.11 -5.46 5.73
CA LEU A 108 -5.21 -6.56 6.67
C LEU A 108 -4.32 -7.71 6.18
N ASP A 109 -3.38 -8.10 7.01
CA ASP A 109 -2.26 -8.94 6.64
C ASP A 109 -2.47 -10.38 7.13
N PHE A 110 -2.49 -11.32 6.18
CA PHE A 110 -2.52 -12.77 6.42
C PHE A 110 -1.16 -13.43 6.18
N GLU A 111 -0.09 -12.64 6.07
CA GLU A 111 1.25 -13.14 5.77
C GLU A 111 2.20 -12.94 6.97
N ASP A 112 3.12 -11.97 6.91
CA ASP A 112 4.23 -11.83 7.87
C ASP A 112 3.76 -11.54 9.30
N GLY A 113 2.78 -10.66 9.45
CA GLY A 113 2.27 -10.23 10.74
C GLY A 113 1.19 -11.14 11.34
N TYR A 114 0.72 -12.12 10.58
CA TYR A 114 -0.38 -13.00 10.99
C TYR A 114 0.13 -14.28 11.65
N GLY A 115 1.17 -14.88 11.08
CA GLY A 115 1.72 -16.15 11.53
C GLY A 115 0.86 -17.34 11.13
N TRP A 116 1.29 -18.55 11.54
CA TRP A 116 0.53 -19.78 11.29
C TRP A 116 -0.70 -19.85 12.22
N ARG A 117 -1.81 -20.30 11.66
CA ARG A 117 -3.09 -20.56 12.35
C ARG A 117 -3.70 -21.85 11.85
N GLU A 118 -4.54 -22.45 12.67
CA GLU A 118 -5.45 -23.53 12.24
C GLU A 118 -6.43 -23.01 11.19
N ASP A 119 -6.76 -23.82 10.19
CA ASP A 119 -7.66 -23.46 9.08
C ASP A 119 -8.98 -22.83 9.55
N SER A 120 -9.57 -23.38 10.63
CA SER A 120 -10.81 -22.86 11.22
C SER A 120 -10.66 -21.46 11.82
N THR A 121 -9.50 -21.15 12.38
CA THR A 121 -9.17 -19.82 12.92
C THR A 121 -8.93 -18.84 11.78
N GLU A 122 -8.16 -19.24 10.76
CA GLU A 122 -7.92 -18.43 9.57
C GLU A 122 -9.22 -18.10 8.85
N ASP A 123 -10.09 -19.06 8.66
CA ASP A 123 -11.44 -18.89 8.11
C ASP A 123 -12.28 -17.86 8.91
N THR A 124 -12.18 -17.91 10.23
CA THR A 124 -12.90 -17.00 11.12
C THR A 124 -12.34 -15.58 11.00
N ASP A 125 -11.02 -15.43 10.98
CA ASP A 125 -10.34 -14.16 10.81
C ASP A 125 -10.59 -13.59 9.41
N ALA A 126 -10.61 -14.41 8.36
CA ALA A 126 -10.93 -13.97 7.01
C ALA A 126 -12.35 -13.39 6.92
N ARG A 127 -13.34 -14.06 7.54
CA ARG A 127 -14.73 -13.54 7.61
C ARG A 127 -14.79 -12.25 8.44
N LYS A 128 -14.03 -12.16 9.54
CA LYS A 128 -13.93 -10.95 10.36
C LYS A 128 -13.31 -9.81 9.56
N ALA A 129 -12.18 -10.06 8.90
CA ALA A 129 -11.49 -9.09 8.04
C ALA A 129 -12.41 -8.54 6.95
N GLY A 130 -13.13 -9.40 6.24
CA GLY A 130 -14.10 -8.98 5.23
C GLY A 130 -15.21 -8.08 5.78
N ARG A 131 -15.76 -8.42 6.97
CA ARG A 131 -16.76 -7.55 7.64
C ARG A 131 -16.16 -6.21 8.07
N THR A 132 -14.95 -6.22 8.60
CA THR A 132 -14.24 -4.99 9.01
C THR A 132 -13.98 -4.08 7.82
N LEU A 133 -13.44 -4.60 6.72
CA LEU A 133 -13.20 -3.81 5.51
C LEU A 133 -14.49 -3.22 4.93
N ARG A 134 -15.57 -4.02 4.90
CA ARG A 134 -16.88 -3.53 4.48
C ARG A 134 -17.37 -2.39 5.38
N ALA A 135 -17.27 -2.53 6.71
CA ALA A 135 -17.69 -1.50 7.64
C ALA A 135 -16.86 -0.22 7.50
N LEU A 136 -15.55 -0.35 7.35
CA LEU A 136 -14.65 0.77 7.11
C LEU A 136 -14.96 1.48 5.78
N SER A 137 -15.27 0.74 4.71
CA SER A 137 -15.54 1.33 3.38
C SER A 137 -16.78 2.22 3.32
N ILE A 138 -17.70 2.08 4.27
CA ILE A 138 -18.93 2.89 4.37
C ILE A 138 -18.90 3.83 5.58
N ALA A 139 -17.78 3.93 6.29
CA ALA A 139 -17.62 4.86 7.40
C ALA A 139 -17.63 6.32 6.92
N ALA A 140 -17.83 7.26 7.83
CA ALA A 140 -17.85 8.69 7.47
C ALA A 140 -16.52 9.19 6.89
N ASN A 141 -15.39 8.66 7.38
CA ASN A 141 -14.05 8.96 6.90
C ASN A 141 -13.30 7.64 6.64
N PRO A 142 -13.57 6.97 5.52
CA PRO A 142 -12.88 5.72 5.20
C PRO A 142 -11.42 5.97 4.82
N PRO A 143 -10.50 5.04 5.12
CA PRO A 143 -9.21 5.04 4.47
C PRO A 143 -9.37 5.08 2.94
N ALA A 144 -8.55 5.88 2.25
CA ALA A 144 -8.65 6.03 0.80
C ALA A 144 -8.46 4.70 0.05
N VAL A 145 -7.64 3.82 0.61
CA VAL A 145 -7.41 2.47 0.10
C VAL A 145 -7.56 1.45 1.22
N LEU A 146 -8.30 0.40 0.93
CA LEU A 146 -8.52 -0.75 1.81
C LEU A 146 -8.18 -2.03 1.07
N GLY A 147 -7.53 -2.97 1.73
CA GLY A 147 -7.20 -4.24 1.09
C GLY A 147 -6.76 -5.34 2.05
N ILE A 148 -6.47 -6.47 1.45
CA ILE A 148 -5.93 -7.65 2.12
C ILE A 148 -4.59 -7.97 1.48
N ARG A 149 -3.58 -8.27 2.29
CA ARG A 149 -2.39 -8.98 1.86
C ARG A 149 -2.60 -10.46 2.19
N ALA A 150 -2.88 -11.24 1.16
CA ALA A 150 -2.96 -12.69 1.29
C ALA A 150 -1.61 -13.30 0.91
N CYS A 151 -1.24 -14.38 1.57
CA CYS A 151 -0.13 -15.19 1.12
C CYS A 151 -0.43 -15.68 -0.31
N ALA A 152 0.46 -15.42 -1.25
CA ALA A 152 0.29 -15.95 -2.60
C ALA A 152 0.24 -17.49 -2.51
N PRO A 153 -0.61 -18.17 -3.30
CA PRO A 153 -0.71 -19.62 -3.28
C PRO A 153 0.51 -20.27 -3.98
N TRP A 154 1.69 -19.90 -3.51
CA TRP A 154 2.91 -20.60 -3.85
C TRP A 154 2.92 -21.86 -2.99
N SER A 155 2.38 -22.93 -3.52
CA SER A 155 2.15 -24.21 -2.84
C SER A 155 3.36 -24.76 -2.06
N TRP A 156 4.59 -24.46 -2.51
CA TRP A 156 5.81 -24.88 -1.86
C TRP A 156 6.08 -24.14 -0.51
N TYR A 157 5.70 -22.86 -0.38
CA TYR A 157 5.92 -22.09 0.84
C TYR A 157 5.00 -22.57 1.97
N TRP A 158 3.76 -22.92 1.64
CA TRP A 158 2.80 -23.51 2.58
C TRP A 158 3.19 -24.92 2.98
N THR A 159 3.66 -25.76 2.06
CA THR A 159 4.11 -27.11 2.35
C THR A 159 5.35 -27.10 3.25
N ALA A 160 6.36 -26.30 2.93
CA ALA A 160 7.58 -26.17 3.75
C ALA A 160 7.28 -25.61 5.15
N ARG A 161 6.33 -24.67 5.28
CA ARG A 161 5.96 -24.08 6.56
C ARG A 161 5.17 -25.05 7.44
N ARG A 162 4.29 -25.87 6.85
CA ARG A 162 3.56 -26.92 7.57
C ARG A 162 4.53 -28.02 8.07
N GLU A 163 5.45 -28.49 7.23
CA GLU A 163 6.45 -29.50 7.58
C GLU A 163 7.41 -29.02 8.69
N TYR A 164 7.75 -27.71 8.72
CA TYR A 164 8.62 -27.16 9.77
C TYR A 164 7.94 -27.13 11.14
N HIS A 165 6.62 -26.90 11.22
CA HIS A 165 5.87 -26.88 12.46
C HIS A 165 5.44 -28.26 12.95
N GLU A 166 5.30 -29.27 12.07
CA GLU A 166 5.06 -30.66 12.47
C GLU A 166 6.32 -31.37 12.96
N ALA A 167 7.51 -30.81 12.68
CA ALA A 167 8.81 -31.34 13.11
C ALA A 167 9.36 -30.71 14.39
N SER A 168 8.68 -29.71 14.98
CA SER A 168 9.06 -28.99 16.19
C SER A 168 8.15 -29.31 17.36
#